data_76ba2dcbee6daf9180cc3a27c38be522
#
_entry.id   76ba2dcbee6daf9180cc3a27c38be522
#
_cell.length_a   1.000
_cell.length_b   1.000
_cell.length_c   1.000
_cell.angle_alpha   90.00
_cell.angle_beta   90.00
_cell.angle_gamma   90.00
#
_symmetry.space_group_name_H-M   'P 1'
#
loop_
_entity.id
_entity.type
_entity.pdbx_description
1 polymer ?
#
loop_
_entity_poly.entity_id
_entity_poly.type
_entity_poly.pdbx_seq_one_letter_code
_entity_poly.pdbx_strand_id
1 'polypeptide(L)'
;MNAHDASNDALELFATCPKSFEPLLANELGALSTPGVRPLRGQVAFTGQLADAYRVCLWSRLASRVVLVLSHVDAHDADALYEGLSAIAWEEHLGQGATLAVDAHGTNAELRSTQFVALRSKDAIVDRLLAKRGSRPNVNATRPDVRVAVRVSHGRATVGIDLSGAPLFRRGYESPS
;
A
#
# COMPACT_ATOMS: atom_id res chain seq x y z
N MET A 1 0.79 25.77 -23.44
CA MET A 1 1.72 24.73 -23.76
C MET A 1 2.52 24.34 -22.54
N ASN A 2 1.87 23.75 -21.58
CA ASN A 2 2.51 23.51 -20.30
C ASN A 2 2.54 22.02 -20.02
N ALA A 3 3.61 21.41 -20.46
CA ALA A 3 3.91 20.03 -20.19
C ALA A 3 4.53 19.85 -18.80
N HIS A 4 4.20 20.72 -17.86
CA HIS A 4 4.91 20.75 -16.59
C HIS A 4 4.06 20.63 -15.35
N ASP A 5 2.85 20.15 -15.50
CA ASP A 5 2.06 19.87 -14.32
C ASP A 5 1.94 18.38 -14.00
N ALA A 6 2.87 17.60 -14.48
CA ALA A 6 2.99 16.19 -14.09
C ALA A 6 3.76 16.03 -12.80
N SER A 7 3.83 17.02 -11.95
CA SER A 7 4.97 16.96 -11.08
C SER A 7 4.74 17.18 -9.62
N ASN A 8 3.57 17.46 -9.20
CA ASN A 8 3.45 17.74 -7.78
C ASN A 8 2.15 17.26 -7.16
N ASP A 9 1.56 16.25 -7.77
CA ASP A 9 0.47 15.56 -7.11
C ASP A 9 1.07 14.81 -5.93
N ALA A 10 0.83 15.35 -4.75
CA ALA A 10 1.26 14.70 -3.53
C ALA A 10 0.63 13.32 -3.45
N LEU A 11 1.45 12.32 -3.16
CA LEU A 11 1.00 10.95 -2.98
C LEU A 11 0.17 10.87 -1.71
N GLU A 12 -0.85 10.01 -1.75
CA GLU A 12 -1.63 9.67 -0.57
C GLU A 12 -0.96 8.50 0.15
N LEU A 13 -0.69 8.68 1.44
CA LEU A 13 0.01 7.68 2.24
C LEU A 13 -0.68 7.52 3.59
N PHE A 14 -0.43 6.39 4.23
CA PHE A 14 -0.75 6.25 5.65
C PHE A 14 0.31 5.41 6.35
N ALA A 15 0.47 5.67 7.64
CA ALA A 15 1.28 4.86 8.53
C ALA A 15 0.37 4.18 9.55
N THR A 16 0.59 2.90 9.80
CA THR A 16 -0.17 2.15 10.79
C THR A 16 0.54 2.17 12.14
N CYS A 17 -0.24 2.06 13.21
CA CYS A 17 0.29 1.99 14.57
C CYS A 17 -0.67 1.19 15.45
N PRO A 18 -0.25 0.78 16.65
CA PRO A 18 -1.16 0.20 17.62
C PRO A 18 -2.29 1.17 17.96
N LYS A 19 -3.45 0.62 18.27
CA LYS A 19 -4.61 1.42 18.67
C LYS A 19 -4.24 2.35 19.81
N SER A 20 -4.77 3.57 19.77
CA SER A 20 -4.55 4.63 20.73
C SER A 20 -3.22 5.36 20.62
N PHE A 21 -2.32 4.91 19.74
CA PHE A 21 -1.06 5.60 19.49
C PHE A 21 -1.13 6.61 18.34
N GLU A 22 -2.29 6.75 17.70
CA GLU A 22 -2.44 7.64 16.54
C GLU A 22 -2.04 9.09 16.84
N PRO A 23 -2.43 9.71 17.97
CA PRO A 23 -1.98 11.07 18.25
C PRO A 23 -0.47 11.17 18.43
N LEU A 24 0.16 10.17 19.06
CA LEU A 24 1.61 10.15 19.24
C LEU A 24 2.33 9.99 17.91
N LEU A 25 1.84 9.11 17.05
CA LEU A 25 2.40 8.95 15.71
C LEU A 25 2.22 10.22 14.89
N ALA A 26 1.05 10.86 14.95
CA ALA A 26 0.82 12.12 14.24
C ALA A 26 1.81 13.20 14.67
N ASN A 27 2.08 13.31 15.97
CA ASN A 27 3.08 14.25 16.48
C ASN A 27 4.48 13.91 15.98
N GLU A 28 4.84 12.63 15.96
CA GLU A 28 6.14 12.19 15.47
C GLU A 28 6.31 12.53 13.98
N LEU A 29 5.29 12.27 13.17
CA LEU A 29 5.32 12.61 11.74
C LEU A 29 5.41 14.11 11.53
N GLY A 30 4.71 14.90 12.33
CA GLY A 30 4.83 16.35 12.30
C GLY A 30 6.25 16.84 12.61
N ALA A 31 6.91 16.21 13.57
CA ALA A 31 8.29 16.51 13.92
C ALA A 31 9.26 16.15 12.78
N LEU A 32 8.89 15.20 11.93
CA LEU A 32 9.67 14.84 10.74
C LEU A 32 9.34 15.73 9.53
N SER A 33 8.59 16.80 9.73
CA SER A 33 8.17 17.74 8.68
C SER A 33 7.35 17.07 7.58
N THR A 34 6.51 16.11 7.96
CA THR A 34 5.65 15.37 7.04
C THR A 34 4.39 16.20 6.76
N PRO A 35 4.05 16.47 5.49
CA PRO A 35 2.87 17.28 5.18
C PRO A 35 1.55 16.49 5.33
N GLY A 36 0.47 17.23 5.53
CA GLY A 36 -0.89 16.69 5.49
C GLY A 36 -1.23 15.65 6.52
N VAL A 37 -0.59 15.67 7.68
CA VAL A 37 -0.76 14.66 8.73
C VAL A 37 -2.16 14.72 9.33
N ARG A 38 -2.88 13.60 9.32
CA ARG A 38 -4.21 13.44 9.91
C ARG A 38 -4.31 12.12 10.66
N PRO A 39 -4.54 12.15 11.97
CA PRO A 39 -4.80 10.91 12.71
C PRO A 39 -6.17 10.34 12.33
N LEU A 40 -6.21 9.04 12.08
CA LEU A 40 -7.41 8.26 11.83
C LEU A 40 -7.42 7.07 12.78
N ARG A 41 -8.44 6.24 12.67
CA ARG A 41 -8.52 5.07 13.56
C ARG A 41 -7.53 3.98 13.14
N GLY A 42 -6.55 3.71 14.00
CA GLY A 42 -5.51 2.71 13.77
C GLY A 42 -4.43 3.12 12.78
N GLN A 43 -4.48 4.35 12.30
CA GLN A 43 -3.51 4.83 11.30
C GLN A 43 -3.42 6.35 11.32
N VAL A 44 -2.37 6.85 10.71
CA VAL A 44 -2.20 8.29 10.48
C VAL A 44 -2.00 8.49 8.98
N ALA A 45 -2.91 9.25 8.36
CA ALA A 45 -2.81 9.60 6.96
C ALA A 45 -1.86 10.79 6.80
N PHE A 46 -1.14 10.81 5.71
CA PHE A 46 -0.31 11.95 5.34
C PHE A 46 -0.17 12.00 3.83
N THR A 47 0.35 13.10 3.35
CA THR A 47 0.62 13.30 1.93
C THR A 47 2.09 13.64 1.75
N GLY A 48 2.59 13.50 0.55
CA GLY A 48 3.97 13.89 0.27
C GLY A 48 4.53 13.16 -0.94
N GLN A 49 5.82 13.26 -1.09
CA GLN A 49 6.57 12.55 -2.11
C GLN A 49 7.12 11.23 -1.55
N LEU A 50 7.67 10.39 -2.38
CA LEU A 50 8.31 9.15 -1.94
C LEU A 50 9.42 9.43 -0.91
N ALA A 51 10.13 10.55 -1.04
CA ALA A 51 11.15 10.92 -0.06
C ALA A 51 10.57 11.12 1.34
N ASP A 52 9.37 11.68 1.44
CA ASP A 52 8.70 11.83 2.74
C ASP A 52 8.33 10.47 3.33
N ALA A 53 7.84 9.56 2.49
CA ALA A 53 7.51 8.20 2.92
C ALA A 53 8.75 7.45 3.42
N TYR A 54 9.86 7.56 2.72
CA TYR A 54 11.11 6.92 3.13
C TYR A 54 11.66 7.53 4.42
N ARG A 55 11.50 8.83 4.61
CA ARG A 55 11.89 9.48 5.87
C ARG A 55 11.09 8.92 7.03
N VAL A 56 9.80 8.74 6.86
CA VAL A 56 8.95 8.11 7.88
C VAL A 56 9.40 6.68 8.15
N CYS A 57 9.66 5.89 7.11
CA CYS A 57 10.14 4.51 7.26
C CYS A 57 11.45 4.44 8.05
N LEU A 58 12.35 5.38 7.84
CA LEU A 58 13.68 5.38 8.46
C LEU A 58 13.67 5.92 9.89
N TRP A 59 12.88 6.94 10.16
CA TRP A 59 12.99 7.70 11.40
C TRP A 59 11.82 7.53 12.36
N SER A 60 10.68 7.03 11.91
CA SER A 60 9.57 6.82 12.81
C SER A 60 9.82 5.62 13.71
N ARG A 61 9.55 5.79 15.00
CA ARG A 61 9.63 4.74 16.01
C ARG A 61 8.29 4.07 16.25
N LEU A 62 7.21 4.75 15.91
CA LEU A 62 5.84 4.32 16.23
C LEU A 62 5.14 3.69 15.03
N ALA A 63 5.55 4.00 13.81
CA ALA A 63 4.94 3.43 12.62
C ALA A 63 5.29 1.94 12.49
N SER A 64 4.27 1.11 12.40
CA SER A 64 4.43 -0.33 12.12
C SER A 64 4.65 -0.57 10.63
N ARG A 65 3.86 0.08 9.80
CA ARG A 65 3.95 0.00 8.35
C ARG A 65 3.67 1.36 7.74
N VAL A 66 4.25 1.61 6.58
CA VAL A 66 3.96 2.80 5.76
C VAL A 66 3.46 2.32 4.40
N VAL A 67 2.29 2.78 4.00
CA VAL A 67 1.60 2.31 2.79
C VAL A 67 1.37 3.48 1.83
N LEU A 68 1.78 3.28 0.59
CA LEU A 68 1.44 4.17 -0.53
C LEU A 68 0.09 3.74 -1.08
N VAL A 69 -0.91 4.62 -1.04
CA VAL A 69 -2.25 4.33 -1.55
C VAL A 69 -2.25 4.44 -3.07
N LEU A 70 -2.68 3.37 -3.74
CA LEU A 70 -2.83 3.35 -5.19
C LEU A 70 -4.25 3.70 -5.62
N SER A 71 -5.26 3.19 -4.90
CA SER A 71 -6.65 3.38 -5.28
C SER A 71 -7.60 3.09 -4.12
N HIS A 72 -8.76 3.70 -4.19
CA HIS A 72 -9.91 3.34 -3.37
C HIS A 72 -10.93 2.69 -4.30
N VAL A 73 -11.35 1.47 -4.00
CA VAL A 73 -12.23 0.68 -4.87
C VAL A 73 -13.48 0.24 -4.12
N ASP A 74 -14.53 -0.09 -4.87
CA ASP A 74 -15.71 -0.68 -4.28
C ASP A 74 -15.39 -2.10 -3.79
N ALA A 75 -15.90 -2.44 -2.63
CA ALA A 75 -15.68 -3.74 -2.00
C ALA A 75 -16.95 -4.22 -1.30
N HIS A 76 -18.12 -3.90 -1.85
CA HIS A 76 -19.39 -4.37 -1.29
C HIS A 76 -19.55 -5.89 -1.46
N ASP A 77 -18.90 -6.49 -2.46
CA ASP A 77 -18.83 -7.94 -2.63
C ASP A 77 -17.48 -8.33 -3.28
N ALA A 78 -17.29 -9.63 -3.47
CA ALA A 78 -16.07 -10.17 -4.04
C ALA A 78 -15.85 -9.74 -5.50
N ASP A 79 -16.91 -9.62 -6.27
CA ASP A 79 -16.82 -9.24 -7.68
C ASP A 79 -16.42 -7.77 -7.82
N ALA A 80 -16.98 -6.89 -7.01
CA ALA A 80 -16.61 -5.47 -7.00
C ALA A 80 -15.14 -5.30 -6.62
N LEU A 81 -14.69 -6.00 -5.59
CA LEU A 81 -13.30 -5.98 -5.17
C LEU A 81 -12.36 -6.45 -6.29
N TYR A 82 -12.70 -7.56 -6.92
CA TYR A 82 -11.92 -8.11 -8.03
C TYR A 82 -11.83 -7.12 -9.19
N GLU A 83 -12.95 -6.56 -9.61
CA GLU A 83 -13.00 -5.60 -10.72
C GLU A 83 -12.18 -4.35 -10.38
N GLY A 84 -12.32 -3.83 -9.17
CA GLY A 84 -11.58 -2.65 -8.74
C GLY A 84 -10.07 -2.86 -8.75
N LEU A 85 -9.60 -4.00 -8.25
CA LEU A 85 -8.18 -4.32 -8.26
C LEU A 85 -7.67 -4.61 -9.67
N SER A 86 -8.48 -5.26 -10.51
CA SER A 86 -8.09 -5.56 -11.90
C SER A 86 -7.90 -4.29 -12.72
N ALA A 87 -8.54 -3.19 -12.35
CA ALA A 87 -8.42 -1.91 -13.05
C ALA A 87 -7.13 -1.15 -12.71
N ILE A 88 -6.42 -1.55 -11.66
CA ILE A 88 -5.14 -0.93 -11.29
C ILE A 88 -4.04 -1.45 -12.21
N ALA A 89 -3.18 -0.55 -12.68
CA ALA A 89 -2.07 -0.89 -13.59
C ALA A 89 -0.91 -1.53 -12.82
N TRP A 90 -1.10 -2.75 -12.38
CA TRP A 90 -0.11 -3.49 -11.58
C TRP A 90 1.22 -3.69 -12.31
N GLU A 91 1.20 -3.74 -13.63
CA GLU A 91 2.40 -3.85 -14.45
C GLU A 91 3.35 -2.67 -14.29
N GLU A 92 2.85 -1.54 -13.82
CA GLU A 92 3.67 -0.37 -13.51
C GLU A 92 4.31 -0.45 -12.12
N HIS A 93 3.78 -1.30 -11.24
CA HIS A 93 4.21 -1.41 -9.85
C HIS A 93 5.03 -2.67 -9.58
N LEU A 94 4.81 -3.74 -10.35
CA LEU A 94 5.57 -4.97 -10.24
C LEU A 94 6.42 -5.16 -11.50
N GLY A 95 7.74 -5.16 -11.32
CA GLY A 95 8.67 -5.51 -12.39
C GLY A 95 8.55 -6.98 -12.78
N GLN A 96 9.04 -7.33 -13.95
CA GLN A 96 9.07 -8.74 -14.39
C GLN A 96 9.92 -9.56 -13.42
N GLY A 97 9.41 -10.72 -13.05
CA GLY A 97 10.08 -11.60 -12.10
C GLY A 97 9.91 -11.20 -10.65
N ALA A 98 9.28 -10.07 -10.36
CA ALA A 98 9.03 -9.65 -8.99
C ALA A 98 8.04 -10.61 -8.30
N THR A 99 8.32 -10.95 -7.05
CA THR A 99 7.41 -11.74 -6.23
C THR A 99 6.45 -10.82 -5.48
N LEU A 100 5.30 -11.38 -5.16
CA LEU A 100 4.19 -10.60 -4.59
C LEU A 100 3.59 -11.33 -3.39
N ALA A 101 3.13 -10.57 -2.42
CA ALA A 101 2.24 -11.04 -1.36
C ALA A 101 1.15 -10.01 -1.15
N VAL A 102 -0.01 -10.45 -0.70
CA VAL A 102 -1.14 -9.57 -0.39
C VAL A 102 -1.51 -9.76 1.08
N ASP A 103 -1.54 -8.67 1.82
CA ASP A 103 -2.04 -8.62 3.19
C ASP A 103 -3.38 -7.89 3.20
N ALA A 104 -4.38 -8.49 3.81
CA ALA A 104 -5.71 -7.89 3.92
C ALA A 104 -6.04 -7.60 5.38
N HIS A 105 -6.73 -6.48 5.60
CA HIS A 105 -7.24 -6.07 6.89
C HIS A 105 -8.69 -5.61 6.73
N GLY A 106 -9.50 -5.90 7.72
CA GLY A 106 -10.89 -5.50 7.71
C GLY A 106 -11.79 -6.46 6.95
N THR A 107 -13.05 -6.47 7.34
CA THR A 107 -14.10 -7.32 6.75
C THR A 107 -15.38 -6.51 6.67
N ASN A 108 -16.36 -7.05 5.93
CA ASN A 108 -17.72 -6.53 5.91
C ASN A 108 -18.72 -7.68 5.78
N ALA A 109 -19.98 -7.38 5.54
CA ALA A 109 -21.03 -8.40 5.52
C ALA A 109 -20.81 -9.48 4.45
N GLU A 110 -20.26 -9.10 3.30
CA GLU A 110 -20.00 -10.03 2.19
C GLU A 110 -18.57 -10.57 2.20
N LEU A 111 -17.62 -9.74 2.60
CA LEU A 111 -16.20 -10.10 2.68
C LEU A 111 -15.85 -10.41 4.14
N ARG A 112 -16.21 -11.60 4.58
CA ARG A 112 -16.18 -12.00 6.00
C ARG A 112 -14.82 -12.47 6.51
N SER A 113 -13.90 -12.75 5.61
CA SER A 113 -12.60 -13.31 5.95
C SER A 113 -11.49 -12.51 5.29
N THR A 114 -10.50 -12.11 6.06
CA THR A 114 -9.32 -11.42 5.52
C THR A 114 -8.52 -12.33 4.59
N GLN A 115 -8.50 -13.64 4.86
CA GLN A 115 -7.86 -14.60 3.96
C GLN A 115 -8.55 -14.64 2.60
N PHE A 116 -9.86 -14.60 2.58
CA PHE A 116 -10.63 -14.56 1.33
C PHE A 116 -10.38 -13.25 0.58
N VAL A 117 -10.37 -12.12 1.29
CA VAL A 117 -10.06 -10.81 0.68
C VAL A 117 -8.66 -10.84 0.06
N ALA A 118 -7.69 -11.34 0.76
CA ALA A 118 -6.32 -11.45 0.26
C ALA A 118 -6.23 -12.35 -0.98
N LEU A 119 -6.91 -13.50 -0.94
CA LEU A 119 -6.92 -14.43 -2.07
C LEU A 119 -7.58 -13.83 -3.29
N ARG A 120 -8.75 -13.21 -3.11
CA ARG A 120 -9.48 -12.57 -4.22
C ARG A 120 -8.69 -11.43 -4.83
N SER A 121 -8.05 -10.64 -3.98
CA SER A 121 -7.18 -9.53 -4.40
C SER A 121 -5.97 -10.05 -5.18
N LYS A 122 -5.33 -11.10 -4.69
CA LYS A 122 -4.20 -11.74 -5.37
C LYS A 122 -4.63 -12.24 -6.75
N ASP A 123 -5.79 -12.88 -6.85
CA ASP A 123 -6.30 -13.38 -8.13
C ASP A 123 -6.48 -12.25 -9.14
N ALA A 124 -7.02 -11.11 -8.72
CA ALA A 124 -7.19 -9.95 -9.58
C ALA A 124 -5.85 -9.42 -10.10
N ILE A 125 -4.86 -9.32 -9.22
CA ILE A 125 -3.52 -8.84 -9.59
C ILE A 125 -2.85 -9.81 -10.56
N VAL A 126 -2.90 -11.10 -10.26
CA VAL A 126 -2.30 -12.15 -11.09
C VAL A 126 -2.95 -12.20 -12.48
N ASP A 127 -4.28 -12.14 -12.52
CA ASP A 127 -5.01 -12.15 -13.80
C ASP A 127 -4.69 -10.91 -14.63
N ARG A 128 -4.58 -9.74 -13.99
CA ARG A 128 -4.15 -8.51 -14.68
C ARG A 128 -2.77 -8.64 -15.29
N LEU A 129 -1.81 -9.12 -14.52
CA LEU A 129 -0.43 -9.29 -14.99
C LEU A 129 -0.33 -10.35 -16.08
N LEU A 130 -1.09 -11.44 -15.95
CA LEU A 130 -1.16 -12.47 -16.99
C LEU A 130 -1.70 -11.91 -18.31
N ALA A 131 -2.77 -11.10 -18.25
CA ALA A 131 -3.35 -10.46 -19.42
C ALA A 131 -2.41 -9.45 -20.08
N LYS A 132 -1.63 -8.71 -19.29
CA LYS A 132 -0.75 -7.66 -19.79
C LYS A 132 0.62 -8.16 -20.21
N ARG A 133 1.13 -9.21 -19.58
CA ARG A 133 2.51 -9.71 -19.80
C ARG A 133 2.59 -11.13 -20.35
N GLY A 134 1.48 -11.87 -20.30
CA GLY A 134 1.46 -13.28 -20.67
C GLY A 134 2.11 -14.22 -19.66
N SER A 135 2.48 -13.72 -18.49
CA SER A 135 3.09 -14.53 -17.43
C SER A 135 2.54 -14.15 -16.06
N ARG A 136 2.49 -15.12 -15.17
CA ARG A 136 2.05 -14.92 -13.79
C ARG A 136 3.23 -14.54 -12.91
N PRO A 137 3.06 -13.61 -11.96
CA PRO A 137 4.09 -13.34 -10.96
C PRO A 137 4.16 -14.52 -9.99
N ASN A 138 5.32 -14.72 -9.41
CA ASN A 138 5.49 -15.67 -8.31
C ASN A 138 5.00 -15.04 -7.01
N VAL A 139 4.38 -15.87 -6.18
CA VAL A 139 3.91 -15.46 -4.85
C VAL A 139 4.93 -15.90 -3.82
N ASN A 140 5.32 -14.97 -2.93
CA ASN A 140 6.21 -15.27 -1.82
C ASN A 140 5.69 -14.57 -0.58
N ALA A 141 5.05 -15.33 0.30
CA ALA A 141 4.41 -14.78 1.50
C ALA A 141 5.41 -14.30 2.55
N THR A 142 6.63 -14.82 2.54
CA THR A 142 7.64 -14.55 3.56
C THR A 142 8.49 -13.34 3.21
N ARG A 143 9.00 -13.29 1.99
CA ARG A 143 9.88 -12.20 1.52
C ARG A 143 9.51 -11.76 0.11
N PRO A 144 8.32 -11.18 -0.07
CA PRO A 144 7.94 -10.68 -1.39
C PRO A 144 8.76 -9.46 -1.76
N ASP A 145 8.95 -9.27 -3.07
CA ASP A 145 9.52 -8.01 -3.58
C ASP A 145 8.53 -6.86 -3.41
N VAL A 146 7.25 -7.16 -3.58
CA VAL A 146 6.16 -6.20 -3.41
C VAL A 146 5.10 -6.77 -2.48
N ARG A 147 4.77 -6.03 -1.44
CA ARG A 147 3.70 -6.38 -0.52
C ARG A 147 2.54 -5.42 -0.75
N VAL A 148 1.40 -5.96 -1.16
CA VAL A 148 0.19 -5.21 -1.40
C VAL A 148 -0.66 -5.22 -0.14
N ALA A 149 -1.16 -4.05 0.25
CA ALA A 149 -2.06 -3.90 1.40
C ALA A 149 -3.47 -3.60 0.88
N VAL A 150 -4.44 -4.37 1.36
CA VAL A 150 -5.87 -4.17 1.05
C VAL A 150 -6.61 -3.99 2.36
N ARG A 151 -7.22 -2.84 2.57
CA ARG A 151 -7.96 -2.53 3.78
C ARG A 151 -9.42 -2.32 3.45
N VAL A 152 -10.26 -3.23 3.93
CA VAL A 152 -11.71 -3.18 3.73
C VAL A 152 -12.34 -2.41 4.88
N SER A 153 -13.18 -1.43 4.55
CA SER A 153 -13.96 -0.68 5.52
C SER A 153 -15.33 -0.41 4.90
N HIS A 154 -16.35 -1.01 5.50
CA HIS A 154 -17.72 -0.95 4.97
C HIS A 154 -17.75 -1.48 3.51
N GLY A 155 -18.31 -0.76 2.59
CA GLY A 155 -18.41 -1.18 1.18
C GLY A 155 -17.23 -0.76 0.31
N ARG A 156 -16.11 -0.36 0.89
CA ARG A 156 -14.96 0.13 0.14
C ARG A 156 -13.67 -0.52 0.60
N ALA A 157 -12.67 -0.49 -0.26
CA ALA A 157 -11.33 -0.96 0.08
C ALA A 157 -10.29 0.07 -0.36
N THR A 158 -9.29 0.27 0.49
CA THR A 158 -8.09 1.03 0.15
C THR A 158 -7.02 0.05 -0.27
N VAL A 159 -6.44 0.24 -1.43
CA VAL A 159 -5.43 -0.63 -2.01
C VAL A 159 -4.12 0.14 -2.12
N GLY A 160 -3.06 -0.43 -1.60
CA GLY A 160 -1.77 0.24 -1.62
C GLY A 160 -0.59 -0.72 -1.60
N ILE A 161 0.60 -0.14 -1.59
CA ILE A 161 1.86 -0.87 -1.53
C ILE A 161 2.55 -0.52 -0.22
N ASP A 162 2.92 -1.55 0.52
CA ASP A 162 3.69 -1.41 1.77
C ASP A 162 5.13 -1.03 1.42
N LEU A 163 5.52 0.17 1.81
CA LEU A 163 6.87 0.70 1.60
C LEU A 163 7.84 0.38 2.72
N SER A 164 7.34 -0.15 3.84
CA SER A 164 8.17 -0.49 5.01
C SER A 164 8.83 -1.86 4.92
N GLY A 165 8.64 -2.57 3.81
CA GLY A 165 9.16 -3.90 3.63
C GLY A 165 10.69 -3.95 3.46
N ALA A 166 11.25 -5.14 3.69
CA ALA A 166 12.69 -5.40 3.67
C ALA A 166 13.43 -4.88 2.42
N PRO A 167 12.86 -4.91 1.19
CA PRO A 167 13.60 -4.45 0.01
C PRO A 167 13.98 -2.97 0.04
N LEU A 168 13.14 -2.12 0.64
CA LEU A 168 13.42 -0.69 0.74
C LEU A 168 14.55 -0.40 1.70
N PHE A 169 14.56 -1.07 2.86
CA PHE A 169 15.64 -0.94 3.82
C PHE A 169 16.95 -1.48 3.27
N ARG A 170 16.90 -2.55 2.49
CA ARG A 170 18.09 -3.08 1.83
C ARG A 170 18.71 -2.07 0.87
N ARG A 171 17.89 -1.36 0.10
CA ARG A 171 18.39 -0.31 -0.78
C ARG A 171 19.03 0.85 -0.02
N GLY A 172 18.51 1.18 1.16
CA GLY A 172 19.08 2.20 2.02
C GLY A 172 20.38 1.79 2.68
N TYR A 173 20.53 0.49 2.99
CA TYR A 173 21.71 -0.06 3.65
C TYR A 173 22.76 -0.59 2.68
N GLU A 174 22.37 -0.93 1.48
CA GLU A 174 23.28 -1.32 0.41
C GLU A 174 23.75 -0.11 -0.38
N SER A 175 23.93 1.00 0.29
CA SER A 175 24.70 2.09 -0.30
C SER A 175 26.05 1.53 -0.67
N PRO A 176 26.48 1.71 -1.92
CA PRO A 176 27.78 1.21 -2.30
C PRO A 176 28.84 1.83 -1.40
N SER A 177 29.55 0.97 -0.76
CA SER A 177 30.79 1.35 -0.12
C SER A 177 31.75 1.90 -1.19
#